data_461d937c79b1db15b10b66337ca0cb09
#
_entry.id   461d937c79b1db15b10b66337ca0cb09
#
_cell.length_a   1.000
_cell.length_b   1.000
_cell.length_c   1.000
_cell.angle_alpha   90.00
_cell.angle_beta   90.00
_cell.angle_gamma   90.00
#
_symmetry.space_group_name_H-M   'P 1'
#
loop_
_entity.id
_entity.type
_entity.pdbx_description
1 polymer ?
#
loop_
_entity_poly.entity_id
_entity_poly.type
_entity_poly.pdbx_seq_one_letter_code
_entity_poly.pdbx_strand_id
1 'polypeptide(L)'
;MKPQHTQVPMSTKVFFGLGMLAMQMFPAALGVFMVVLVQDFGFDPVMWGLIFFLPRVVDAITDPIMGFISDNTRSRWGRRRQYIFVGAIIMGITFITMWQLYPENGLTYNFWYFLILSVVFYLGLTIFSVPYVALGYEMSTEFHERTRIMAIAQWIGQWLSLIHI
;
A
#
# COMPACT_ATOMS: atom_id res chain seq x y z
N MET A 1 -7.71 -37.78 19.14
CA MET A 1 -8.17 -37.07 17.94
C MET A 1 -6.98 -36.33 17.36
N LYS A 2 -6.53 -36.62 16.13
CA LYS A 2 -5.52 -35.81 15.44
C LYS A 2 -6.16 -34.45 15.12
N PRO A 3 -5.53 -33.31 15.42
CA PRO A 3 -6.04 -32.03 14.98
C PRO A 3 -6.11 -32.05 13.45
N GLN A 4 -7.30 -31.84 12.89
CA GLN A 4 -7.43 -31.64 11.47
C GLN A 4 -6.71 -30.35 11.13
N HIS A 5 -5.53 -30.44 10.53
CA HIS A 5 -4.81 -29.32 9.96
C HIS A 5 -5.66 -28.76 8.81
N THR A 6 -6.48 -27.76 9.08
CA THR A 6 -7.26 -27.04 8.06
C THR A 6 -6.30 -26.16 7.26
N GLN A 7 -5.69 -26.75 6.24
CA GLN A 7 -4.86 -25.96 5.32
C GLN A 7 -5.73 -25.00 4.53
N VAL A 8 -5.32 -23.75 4.47
CA VAL A 8 -5.96 -22.73 3.62
C VAL A 8 -5.76 -23.10 2.15
N PRO A 9 -6.82 -23.09 1.30
CA PRO A 9 -6.70 -23.42 -0.11
C PRO A 9 -5.64 -22.57 -0.82
N MET A 10 -4.90 -23.19 -1.76
CA MET A 10 -3.85 -22.47 -2.50
C MET A 10 -4.38 -21.28 -3.28
N SER A 11 -5.59 -21.38 -3.84
CA SER A 11 -6.27 -20.28 -4.51
C SER A 11 -6.40 -19.05 -3.60
N THR A 12 -6.82 -19.24 -2.36
CA THR A 12 -6.94 -18.16 -1.37
C THR A 12 -5.59 -17.51 -1.06
N LYS A 13 -4.51 -18.31 -0.96
CA LYS A 13 -3.14 -17.79 -0.76
C LYS A 13 -2.67 -16.95 -1.95
N VAL A 14 -2.96 -17.40 -3.17
CA VAL A 14 -2.61 -16.68 -4.39
C VAL A 14 -3.39 -15.37 -4.50
N PHE A 15 -4.70 -15.37 -4.26
CA PHE A 15 -5.49 -14.13 -4.25
C PHE A 15 -5.02 -13.15 -3.17
N PHE A 16 -4.64 -13.65 -2.01
CA PHE A 16 -4.00 -12.83 -0.99
C PHE A 16 -2.64 -12.30 -1.46
N GLY A 17 -1.83 -13.08 -2.16
CA GLY A 17 -0.58 -12.65 -2.77
C GLY A 17 -0.75 -11.55 -3.81
N LEU A 18 -1.83 -11.58 -4.64
CA LEU A 18 -2.12 -10.53 -5.61
C LEU A 18 -2.40 -9.17 -4.95
N GLY A 19 -3.04 -9.16 -3.80
CA GLY A 19 -3.21 -7.91 -3.05
C GLY A 19 -1.90 -7.40 -2.45
N MET A 20 -0.99 -8.29 -2.02
CA MET A 20 0.37 -7.91 -1.62
C MET A 20 1.16 -7.32 -2.79
N LEU A 21 1.02 -7.89 -3.99
CA LEU A 21 1.63 -7.35 -5.21
C LEU A 21 1.12 -5.94 -5.51
N ALA A 22 -0.20 -5.71 -5.44
CA ALA A 22 -0.78 -4.38 -5.62
C ALA A 22 -0.23 -3.38 -4.60
N MET A 23 -0.10 -3.77 -3.34
CA MET A 23 0.45 -2.93 -2.27
C MET A 23 1.90 -2.50 -2.55
N GLN A 24 2.71 -3.38 -3.16
CA GLN A 24 4.11 -3.10 -3.50
C GLN A 24 4.25 -2.31 -4.81
N MET A 25 3.36 -2.52 -5.77
CA MET A 25 3.43 -1.94 -7.11
C MET A 25 3.33 -0.41 -7.09
N PHE A 26 2.44 0.15 -6.28
CA PHE A 26 2.23 1.58 -6.23
C PHE A 26 3.46 2.35 -5.68
N PRO A 27 4.04 2.00 -4.52
CA PRO A 27 5.26 2.64 -4.04
C PRO A 27 6.46 2.46 -4.97
N ALA A 28 6.55 1.30 -5.65
CA ALA A 28 7.62 1.05 -6.64
C ALA A 28 7.47 1.98 -7.85
N ALA A 29 6.26 2.16 -8.37
CA ALA A 29 5.99 3.10 -9.47
C ALA A 29 6.40 4.53 -9.11
N LEU A 30 6.11 5.00 -7.89
CA LEU A 30 6.55 6.31 -7.42
C LEU A 30 8.08 6.45 -7.47
N GLY A 31 8.82 5.41 -7.10
CA GLY A 31 10.28 5.41 -7.17
C GLY A 31 10.82 5.54 -8.59
N VAL A 32 10.20 4.84 -9.56
CA VAL A 32 10.59 4.91 -10.99
C VAL A 32 10.31 6.29 -11.57
N PHE A 33 9.16 6.87 -11.27
CA PHE A 33 8.77 8.20 -11.75
C PHE A 33 9.55 9.36 -11.13
N MET A 34 10.34 9.10 -10.12
CA MET A 34 11.30 10.05 -9.56
C MET A 34 12.14 10.72 -10.64
N VAL A 35 12.67 9.92 -11.55
CA VAL A 35 13.57 10.41 -12.61
C VAL A 35 12.84 11.43 -13.48
N VAL A 36 11.59 11.15 -13.84
CA VAL A 36 10.74 12.06 -14.64
C VAL A 36 10.48 13.37 -13.90
N LEU A 37 10.14 13.31 -12.62
CA LEU A 37 9.86 14.52 -11.83
C LEU A 37 11.08 15.42 -11.70
N VAL A 38 12.26 14.85 -11.53
CA VAL A 38 13.51 15.62 -11.43
C VAL A 38 13.97 16.14 -12.79
N GLN A 39 13.93 15.31 -13.84
CA GLN A 39 14.45 15.69 -15.17
C GLN A 39 13.50 16.57 -15.95
N ASP A 40 12.20 16.25 -15.98
CA ASP A 40 11.24 16.93 -16.83
C ASP A 40 10.57 18.12 -16.13
N PHE A 41 10.35 18.02 -14.80
CA PHE A 41 9.72 19.10 -14.01
C PHE A 41 10.72 19.93 -13.21
N GLY A 42 12.00 19.55 -13.17
CA GLY A 42 13.07 20.31 -12.54
C GLY A 42 12.97 20.39 -11.00
N PHE A 43 12.43 19.35 -10.36
CA PHE A 43 12.35 19.31 -8.90
C PHE A 43 13.75 19.28 -8.29
N ASP A 44 14.02 20.21 -7.34
CA ASP A 44 15.23 20.24 -6.56
C ASP A 44 15.31 18.98 -5.66
N PRO A 45 16.54 18.47 -5.36
CA PRO A 45 16.75 17.39 -4.41
C PRO A 45 16.06 17.56 -3.06
N VAL A 46 15.93 18.80 -2.57
CA VAL A 46 15.20 19.11 -1.31
C VAL A 46 13.70 18.87 -1.46
N MET A 47 13.10 19.34 -2.55
CA MET A 47 11.68 19.10 -2.87
C MET A 47 11.40 17.61 -2.96
N TRP A 48 12.30 16.88 -3.60
CA TRP A 48 12.22 15.44 -3.72
C TRP A 48 12.31 14.76 -2.36
N GLY A 49 13.27 15.15 -1.53
CA GLY A 49 13.40 14.65 -0.16
C GLY A 49 12.12 14.85 0.67
N LEU A 50 11.45 16.00 0.53
CA LEU A 50 10.19 16.30 1.20
C LEU A 50 9.04 15.39 0.73
N ILE A 51 8.96 15.10 -0.57
CA ILE A 51 7.94 14.19 -1.15
C ILE A 51 8.06 12.77 -0.57
N PHE A 52 9.28 12.30 -0.28
CA PHE A 52 9.50 11.01 0.36
C PHE A 52 9.35 11.05 1.88
N PHE A 53 9.84 12.09 2.52
CA PHE A 53 9.90 12.17 3.98
C PHE A 53 8.53 12.44 4.61
N LEU A 54 7.78 13.43 4.11
CA LEU A 54 6.51 13.83 4.72
C LEU A 54 5.46 12.71 4.76
N PRO A 55 5.21 11.97 3.67
CA PRO A 55 4.28 10.84 3.74
C PRO A 55 4.72 9.75 4.73
N ARG A 56 6.04 9.52 4.89
CA ARG A 56 6.55 8.53 5.86
C ARG A 56 6.32 8.96 7.31
N VAL A 57 6.41 10.25 7.60
CA VAL A 57 6.05 10.78 8.93
C VAL A 57 4.56 10.58 9.20
N VAL A 58 3.73 10.82 8.19
CA VAL A 58 2.27 10.59 8.29
C VAL A 58 1.98 9.11 8.53
N ASP A 59 2.61 8.17 7.78
CA ASP A 59 2.46 6.73 7.99
C ASP A 59 2.80 6.32 9.43
N ALA A 60 3.92 6.81 9.97
CA ALA A 60 4.36 6.47 11.31
C ALA A 60 3.31 6.82 12.39
N ILE A 61 2.49 7.83 12.13
CA ILE A 61 1.40 8.24 13.02
C ILE A 61 0.10 7.47 12.71
N THR A 62 -0.21 7.31 11.43
CA THR A 62 -1.50 6.78 10.98
C THR A 62 -1.57 5.26 11.03
N ASP A 63 -0.46 4.54 10.90
CA ASP A 63 -0.43 3.08 10.98
C ASP A 63 -0.94 2.53 12.32
N PRO A 64 -0.45 3.00 13.50
CA PRO A 64 -0.99 2.57 14.78
C PRO A 64 -2.48 2.94 14.97
N ILE A 65 -2.87 4.14 14.50
CA ILE A 65 -4.25 4.61 14.59
C ILE A 65 -5.15 3.70 13.75
N MET A 66 -4.75 3.38 12.52
CA MET A 66 -5.52 2.52 11.63
C MET A 66 -5.60 1.08 12.17
N GLY A 67 -4.53 0.57 12.77
CA GLY A 67 -4.51 -0.70 13.48
C GLY A 67 -5.57 -0.74 14.59
N PHE A 68 -5.56 0.26 15.46
CA PHE A 68 -6.55 0.38 16.54
C PHE A 68 -7.99 0.48 16.02
N ILE A 69 -8.24 1.32 15.02
CA ILE A 69 -9.56 1.49 14.41
C ILE A 69 -10.04 0.17 13.80
N SER A 70 -9.22 -0.48 12.97
CA SER A 70 -9.62 -1.70 12.28
C SER A 70 -9.87 -2.88 13.22
N ASP A 71 -9.15 -2.93 14.35
CA ASP A 71 -9.31 -4.01 15.33
C ASP A 71 -10.56 -3.83 16.20
N ASN A 72 -10.96 -2.59 16.49
CA ASN A 72 -12.12 -2.29 17.32
C ASN A 72 -13.43 -2.13 16.53
N THR A 73 -13.37 -2.13 15.21
CA THR A 73 -14.58 -1.96 14.38
C THR A 73 -15.45 -3.22 14.39
N ARG A 74 -16.75 -3.02 14.60
CA ARG A 74 -17.80 -4.05 14.46
C ARG A 74 -18.68 -3.71 13.26
N SER A 75 -18.56 -4.48 12.19
CA SER A 75 -19.36 -4.28 10.97
C SER A 75 -19.92 -5.59 10.45
N ARG A 76 -21.13 -5.52 9.85
CA ARG A 76 -21.76 -6.66 9.16
C ARG A 76 -21.00 -7.16 7.92
N TRP A 77 -20.08 -6.34 7.37
CA TRP A 77 -19.25 -6.69 6.22
C TRP A 77 -17.92 -7.34 6.63
N GLY A 78 -17.72 -7.53 7.93
CA GLY A 78 -16.48 -7.96 8.52
C GLY A 78 -15.66 -6.78 9.05
N ARG A 79 -14.81 -7.09 10.03
CA ARG A 79 -14.07 -6.08 10.80
C ARG A 79 -13.11 -5.24 9.92
N ARG A 80 -12.41 -5.88 8.97
CA ARG A 80 -11.30 -5.27 8.19
C ARG A 80 -11.63 -5.03 6.72
N ARG A 81 -12.55 -5.79 6.13
CA ARG A 81 -12.82 -5.77 4.67
C ARG A 81 -13.24 -4.41 4.15
N GLN A 82 -14.03 -3.67 4.93
CA GLN A 82 -14.48 -2.33 4.55
C GLN A 82 -13.34 -1.35 4.37
N TYR A 83 -12.33 -1.40 5.24
CA TYR A 83 -11.15 -0.51 5.15
C TYR A 83 -10.27 -0.87 3.96
N ILE A 84 -10.07 -2.15 3.71
CA ILE A 84 -9.34 -2.62 2.52
C ILE A 84 -9.99 -2.09 1.25
N PHE A 85 -11.32 -2.16 1.15
CA PHE A 85 -12.06 -1.67 -0.01
C PHE A 85 -11.96 -0.14 -0.16
N VAL A 86 -12.20 0.60 0.91
CA VAL A 86 -12.11 2.07 0.91
C VAL A 86 -10.68 2.54 0.60
N GLY A 87 -9.68 1.94 1.25
CA GLY A 87 -8.27 2.24 1.00
C GLY A 87 -7.86 2.00 -0.45
N ALA A 88 -8.29 0.87 -1.04
CA ALA A 88 -8.01 0.58 -2.45
C ALA A 88 -8.59 1.63 -3.41
N ILE A 89 -9.81 2.11 -3.15
CA ILE A 89 -10.43 3.18 -3.96
C ILE A 89 -9.65 4.50 -3.82
N ILE A 90 -9.34 4.91 -2.58
CA ILE A 90 -8.58 6.14 -2.32
C ILE A 90 -7.23 6.07 -3.03
N MET A 91 -6.48 4.97 -2.87
CA MET A 91 -5.19 4.76 -3.55
C MET A 91 -5.33 4.86 -5.06
N GLY A 92 -6.29 4.15 -5.66
CA GLY A 92 -6.50 4.11 -7.10
C GLY A 92 -6.81 5.48 -7.68
N ILE A 93 -7.76 6.21 -7.09
CA ILE A 93 -8.13 7.56 -7.54
C ILE A 93 -6.96 8.52 -7.37
N THR A 94 -6.32 8.51 -6.20
CA THR A 94 -5.21 9.42 -5.92
C THR A 94 -4.01 9.14 -6.83
N PHE A 95 -3.72 7.86 -7.11
CA PHE A 95 -2.65 7.49 -8.02
C PHE A 95 -2.88 7.99 -9.45
N ILE A 96 -4.12 7.91 -9.96
CA ILE A 96 -4.46 8.43 -11.29
C ILE A 96 -4.34 9.95 -11.33
N THR A 97 -4.81 10.63 -10.29
CA THR A 97 -4.83 12.11 -10.24
C THR A 97 -3.45 12.70 -10.04
N MET A 98 -2.55 12.05 -9.29
CA MET A 98 -1.23 12.61 -9.01
C MET A 98 -0.33 12.75 -10.25
N TRP A 99 -0.62 12.01 -11.33
CA TRP A 99 0.12 12.09 -12.59
C TRP A 99 -0.38 13.17 -13.56
N GLN A 100 -1.42 13.92 -13.20
CA GLN A 100 -1.91 15.03 -13.99
C GLN A 100 -1.09 16.30 -13.72
N LEU A 101 0.20 16.21 -14.00
CA LEU A 101 1.15 17.32 -13.87
C LEU A 101 1.35 17.96 -15.24
N TYR A 102 1.29 19.28 -15.27
CA TYR A 102 1.49 20.06 -16.48
C TYR A 102 2.62 21.07 -16.25
N PRO A 103 3.68 21.08 -17.10
CA PRO A 103 4.80 22.01 -16.97
C PRO A 103 4.36 23.48 -16.94
N GLU A 104 3.26 23.79 -17.63
CA GLU A 104 2.68 25.14 -17.73
C GLU A 104 2.25 25.74 -16.39
N ASN A 105 1.91 24.89 -15.41
CA ASN A 105 1.46 25.31 -14.09
C ASN A 105 2.60 25.86 -13.20
N GLY A 106 3.85 25.66 -13.62
CA GLY A 106 5.03 26.09 -12.87
C GLY A 106 5.45 25.13 -11.77
N LEU A 107 6.73 25.25 -11.38
CA LEU A 107 7.41 24.33 -10.46
C LEU A 107 6.73 24.25 -9.08
N THR A 108 6.43 25.42 -8.49
CA THR A 108 5.86 25.51 -7.14
C THR A 108 4.47 24.88 -7.04
N TYR A 109 3.63 25.09 -8.05
CA TYR A 109 2.30 24.49 -8.10
C TYR A 109 2.39 22.97 -8.22
N ASN A 110 3.20 22.46 -9.15
CA ASN A 110 3.37 21.02 -9.40
C ASN A 110 3.96 20.31 -8.18
N PHE A 111 4.89 20.96 -7.47
CA PHE A 111 5.45 20.42 -6.22
C PHE A 111 4.39 20.25 -5.13
N TRP A 112 3.62 21.29 -4.82
CA TRP A 112 2.59 21.21 -3.78
C TRP A 112 1.46 20.27 -4.16
N TYR A 113 1.06 20.27 -5.42
CA TYR A 113 0.06 19.36 -5.95
C TYR A 113 0.48 17.90 -5.75
N PHE A 114 1.69 17.56 -6.18
CA PHE A 114 2.22 16.21 -6.06
C PHE A 114 2.44 15.81 -4.59
N LEU A 115 2.96 16.71 -3.76
CA LEU A 115 3.18 16.47 -2.34
C LEU A 115 1.88 16.17 -1.59
N ILE A 116 0.84 17.00 -1.80
CA ILE A 116 -0.46 16.78 -1.14
C ILE A 116 -1.06 15.46 -1.57
N LEU A 117 -1.05 15.17 -2.87
CA LEU A 117 -1.58 13.91 -3.39
C LEU A 117 -0.76 12.70 -2.93
N SER A 118 0.56 12.83 -2.78
CA SER A 118 1.39 11.79 -2.18
C SER A 118 0.97 11.49 -0.74
N VAL A 119 0.73 12.50 0.08
CA VAL A 119 0.24 12.30 1.45
C VAL A 119 -1.12 11.59 1.45
N VAL A 120 -2.06 12.02 0.59
CA VAL A 120 -3.39 11.38 0.49
C VAL A 120 -3.26 9.92 -0.01
N PHE A 121 -2.35 9.68 -0.96
CA PHE A 121 -2.07 8.32 -1.45
C PHE A 121 -1.56 7.41 -0.34
N TYR A 122 -0.58 7.87 0.45
CA TYR A 122 -0.03 7.09 1.57
C TYR A 122 -1.05 6.89 2.69
N LEU A 123 -1.93 7.86 2.96
CA LEU A 123 -3.08 7.65 3.85
C LEU A 123 -4.01 6.54 3.34
N GLY A 124 -4.31 6.55 2.04
CA GLY A 124 -5.06 5.47 1.40
C GLY A 124 -4.35 4.12 1.53
N LEU A 125 -3.02 4.12 1.35
CA LEU A 125 -2.17 2.94 1.49
C LEU A 125 -2.23 2.39 2.93
N THR A 126 -2.13 3.23 3.95
CA THR A 126 -2.27 2.83 5.36
C THR A 126 -3.65 2.23 5.65
N ILE A 127 -4.73 2.88 5.17
CA ILE A 127 -6.11 2.37 5.33
C ILE A 127 -6.27 0.99 4.66
N PHE A 128 -5.57 0.73 3.56
CA PHE A 128 -5.56 -0.55 2.87
C PHE A 128 -4.63 -1.57 3.54
N SER A 129 -3.35 -1.23 3.73
CA SER A 129 -2.27 -2.16 4.05
C SER A 129 -2.36 -2.72 5.47
N VAL A 130 -2.64 -1.87 6.47
CA VAL A 130 -2.67 -2.28 7.88
C VAL A 130 -3.74 -3.36 8.12
N PRO A 131 -5.03 -3.15 7.77
CA PRO A 131 -6.03 -4.20 7.95
C PRO A 131 -5.81 -5.38 7.00
N TYR A 132 -5.19 -5.18 5.83
CA TYR A 132 -4.90 -6.25 4.88
C TYR A 132 -3.86 -7.24 5.41
N VAL A 133 -2.73 -6.75 5.90
CA VAL A 133 -1.68 -7.57 6.51
C VAL A 133 -2.22 -8.30 7.73
N ALA A 134 -2.97 -7.60 8.57
CA ALA A 134 -3.59 -8.18 9.76
C ALA A 134 -4.64 -9.26 9.40
N LEU A 135 -5.39 -9.11 8.30
CA LEU A 135 -6.27 -10.16 7.77
C LEU A 135 -5.49 -11.42 7.42
N GLY A 136 -4.32 -11.29 6.80
CA GLY A 136 -3.45 -12.42 6.47
C GLY A 136 -3.03 -13.23 7.69
N TYR A 137 -2.74 -12.56 8.81
CA TYR A 137 -2.42 -13.23 10.07
C TYR A 137 -3.62 -13.95 10.71
N GLU A 138 -4.84 -13.51 10.42
CA GLU A 138 -6.08 -14.14 10.91
C GLU A 138 -6.57 -15.31 10.06
N MET A 139 -6.02 -15.49 8.84
CA MET A 139 -6.45 -16.57 7.91
C MET A 139 -6.17 -17.98 8.44
N SER A 140 -5.23 -18.15 9.37
CA SER A 140 -4.95 -19.40 10.03
C SER A 140 -4.57 -19.21 11.49
N THR A 141 -5.03 -20.10 12.36
CA THR A 141 -4.62 -20.16 13.77
C THR A 141 -3.30 -20.90 13.94
N GLU A 142 -2.89 -21.70 12.96
CA GLU A 142 -1.67 -22.50 13.00
C GLU A 142 -0.45 -21.68 12.55
N PHE A 143 0.62 -21.70 13.35
CA PHE A 143 1.83 -20.92 13.09
C PHE A 143 2.48 -21.24 11.73
N HIS A 144 2.67 -22.53 11.43
CA HIS A 144 3.30 -22.98 10.18
C HIS A 144 2.49 -22.58 8.95
N GLU A 145 1.17 -22.71 9.02
CA GLU A 145 0.29 -22.33 7.91
C GLU A 145 0.26 -20.81 7.70
N ARG A 146 0.27 -20.03 8.78
CA ARG A 146 0.38 -18.58 8.73
C ARG A 146 1.67 -18.12 8.07
N THR A 147 2.79 -18.72 8.45
CA THR A 147 4.10 -18.46 7.83
C THR A 147 4.08 -18.80 6.34
N ARG A 148 3.45 -19.90 5.95
CA ARG A 148 3.31 -20.34 4.55
C ARG A 148 2.47 -19.36 3.72
N ILE A 149 1.36 -18.87 4.27
CA ILE A 149 0.52 -17.83 3.64
C ILE A 149 1.34 -16.58 3.37
N MET A 150 2.05 -16.07 4.39
CA MET A 150 2.86 -14.86 4.27
C MET A 150 4.05 -15.06 3.33
N ALA A 151 4.70 -16.21 3.33
CA ALA A 151 5.81 -16.50 2.42
C ALA A 151 5.35 -16.50 0.95
N ILE A 152 4.22 -17.13 0.64
CA ILE A 152 3.65 -17.12 -0.72
C ILE A 152 3.24 -15.71 -1.12
N ALA A 153 2.59 -14.96 -0.23
CA ALA A 153 2.18 -13.60 -0.48
C ALA A 153 3.36 -12.67 -0.76
N GLN A 154 4.41 -12.76 0.05
CA GLN A 154 5.65 -12.00 -0.17
C GLN A 154 6.36 -12.39 -1.45
N TRP A 155 6.42 -13.68 -1.76
CA TRP A 155 7.02 -14.15 -3.01
C TRP A 155 6.31 -13.57 -4.23
N ILE A 156 4.97 -13.60 -4.25
CA ILE A 156 4.17 -12.98 -5.32
C ILE A 156 4.38 -11.46 -5.34
N GLY A 157 4.39 -10.81 -4.17
CA GLY A 157 4.59 -9.36 -4.05
C GLY A 157 5.94 -8.87 -4.57
N GLN A 158 7.00 -9.67 -4.43
CA GLN A 158 8.35 -9.34 -4.88
C GLN A 158 8.60 -9.57 -6.38
N TRP A 159 7.70 -10.23 -7.10
CA TRP A 159 7.88 -10.48 -8.54
C TRP A 159 8.08 -9.19 -9.34
N LEU A 160 7.41 -8.13 -8.98
CA LEU A 160 7.59 -6.83 -9.64
C LEU A 160 8.97 -6.21 -9.37
N SER A 161 9.51 -6.41 -8.18
CA SER A 161 10.86 -5.95 -7.86
C SER A 161 11.95 -6.65 -8.71
N LEU A 162 11.70 -7.90 -9.09
CA LEU A 162 12.61 -8.69 -9.94
C LEU A 162 12.53 -8.32 -11.42
N ILE A 163 11.40 -7.77 -11.88
CA ILE A 163 11.21 -7.37 -13.29
C ILE A 163 11.85 -6.00 -13.56
N HIS A 164 12.09 -5.19 -12.52
CA HIS A 164 12.64 -3.83 -12.63
C HIS A 164 14.17 -3.74 -12.43
N ILE A 165 14.86 -4.88 -12.25
CA ILE A 165 16.32 -4.96 -12.28
C ILE A 165 16.78 -5.35 -13.69
#